data_6a7d22ce0d97b7eff49c8f6751095d29
#
_entry.id   6a7d22ce0d97b7eff49c8f6751095d29
#
_cell.length_a   1.000
_cell.length_b   1.000
_cell.length_c   1.000
_cell.angle_alpha   90.00
_cell.angle_beta   90.00
_cell.angle_gamma   90.00
#
_symmetry.space_group_name_H-M   'P 1'
#
loop_
_entity.id
_entity.type
_entity.pdbx_description
1 polymer ?
#
loop_
_entity_poly.entity_id
_entity_poly.type
_entity_poly.pdbx_seq_one_letter_code
_entity_poly.pdbx_strand_id
1 'polypeptide(L)'
;RAAHALLEKHWQGQMPSLDQVYAFLRKVGNVSREVGRMGEHEIKALRPFIRRDFTKLLPTDVYSCDGHTFDAEVQHPMHGRPFRPEITTIIDIRTRRIPGWSTGLAESALVVVDALRDACTKGGIPAIFYVDNGSGYINHMMRDEAVGLMGRLGIDMKNSLPYNSQARGVIERVHQSLWIRAAKELPGYIGADMDRQAKLATFKLTRRAIAKGGTMPLMSWESFVAFCEQQIAEYNDRPHSSLPRIVDPNTGRRRHMTPNEAWALHEADGFSPMRVTDDEARPLFRPQVLRTVRRCELEFIGNRYFARELEEFHGDQVAVGYDIHDAS
;
A
#
# COMPACT_ATOMS: atom_id res chain seq x y z
N ARG A 1 -18.48 11.80 42.79
CA ARG A 1 -18.18 12.90 43.73
C ARG A 1 -17.75 14.18 42.96
N ALA A 2 -16.76 14.15 42.06
CA ALA A 2 -16.30 15.34 41.32
C ALA A 2 -17.44 16.03 40.54
N ALA A 3 -18.30 15.28 39.84
CA ALA A 3 -19.44 15.83 39.12
C ALA A 3 -20.46 16.49 40.07
N HIS A 4 -20.69 15.97 41.28
CA HIS A 4 -21.55 16.58 42.25
C HIS A 4 -20.98 17.90 42.78
N ALA A 5 -19.70 17.95 43.11
CA ALA A 5 -19.00 19.18 43.51
C ALA A 5 -18.96 20.27 42.40
N LEU A 6 -18.96 19.88 41.12
CA LEU A 6 -19.12 20.77 40.00
C LEU A 6 -20.54 21.35 39.90
N LEU A 7 -21.57 20.53 40.14
CA LEU A 7 -22.96 20.94 40.18
C LEU A 7 -23.21 21.92 41.30
N GLU A 8 -22.63 21.72 42.49
CA GLU A 8 -22.74 22.67 43.61
C GLU A 8 -22.32 24.10 43.27
N LYS A 9 -21.41 24.27 42.33
CA LYS A 9 -20.89 25.60 41.87
C LYS A 9 -21.77 26.24 40.82
N HIS A 10 -22.49 25.48 40.00
CA HIS A 10 -23.12 25.97 38.78
C HIS A 10 -24.62 25.65 38.67
N TRP A 11 -25.17 24.83 39.58
CA TRP A 11 -26.55 24.40 39.50
C TRP A 11 -27.48 25.50 40.04
N GLN A 12 -28.51 25.82 39.25
CA GLN A 12 -29.57 26.72 39.66
C GLN A 12 -30.82 25.90 39.99
N GLY A 13 -31.26 25.91 41.25
CA GLY A 13 -32.42 25.17 41.73
C GLY A 13 -32.10 24.18 42.85
N GLN A 14 -33.03 23.26 43.16
CA GLN A 14 -32.82 22.26 44.19
C GLN A 14 -31.69 21.31 43.79
N MET A 15 -30.63 21.27 44.59
CA MET A 15 -29.46 20.42 44.34
C MET A 15 -29.82 18.93 44.34
N PRO A 16 -29.47 18.18 43.26
CA PRO A 16 -29.71 16.72 43.25
C PRO A 16 -28.81 16.03 44.27
N SER A 17 -29.32 14.95 44.88
CA SER A 17 -28.51 14.13 45.77
C SER A 17 -27.41 13.42 45.03
N LEU A 18 -26.37 12.99 45.74
CA LEU A 18 -25.26 12.23 45.17
C LEU A 18 -25.73 10.97 44.44
N ASP A 19 -26.76 10.27 45.02
CA ASP A 19 -27.31 9.07 44.42
C ASP A 19 -28.10 9.35 43.14
N GLN A 20 -28.80 10.48 43.07
CA GLN A 20 -29.47 10.92 41.84
C GLN A 20 -28.43 11.23 40.72
N VAL A 21 -27.33 11.90 41.08
CA VAL A 21 -26.23 12.13 40.11
C VAL A 21 -25.62 10.80 39.65
N TYR A 22 -25.39 9.84 40.53
CA TYR A 22 -24.91 8.53 40.14
C TYR A 22 -25.92 7.76 39.27
N ALA A 23 -27.20 7.79 39.61
CA ALA A 23 -28.25 7.19 38.82
C ALA A 23 -28.35 7.77 37.41
N PHE A 24 -28.20 9.09 37.27
CA PHE A 24 -28.12 9.76 35.97
C PHE A 24 -26.89 9.34 35.20
N LEU A 25 -25.69 9.39 35.80
CA LEU A 25 -24.45 9.02 35.16
C LEU A 25 -24.41 7.57 34.68
N ARG A 26 -25.13 6.66 35.36
CA ARG A 26 -25.31 5.25 34.92
C ARG A 26 -26.14 5.13 33.66
N LYS A 27 -27.06 6.09 33.40
CA LYS A 27 -27.91 6.15 32.20
C LYS A 27 -27.23 6.84 31.02
N VAL A 28 -26.17 7.60 31.28
CA VAL A 28 -25.40 8.25 30.20
C VAL A 28 -24.70 7.18 29.37
N GLY A 29 -24.90 7.22 28.07
CA GLY A 29 -24.27 6.30 27.12
C GLY A 29 -22.73 6.35 27.17
N ASN A 30 -22.09 5.22 26.88
CA ASN A 30 -20.63 5.09 26.99
C ASN A 30 -19.87 6.15 26.18
N VAL A 31 -20.33 6.47 24.98
CA VAL A 31 -19.70 7.50 24.14
C VAL A 31 -19.82 8.89 24.79
N SER A 32 -21.03 9.26 25.24
CA SER A 32 -21.29 10.57 25.88
C SER A 32 -20.51 10.75 27.18
N ARG A 33 -20.23 9.65 27.89
CA ARG A 33 -19.45 9.64 29.14
C ARG A 33 -17.98 10.02 28.88
N GLU A 34 -17.46 9.66 27.71
CA GLU A 34 -16.05 9.87 27.36
C GLU A 34 -15.80 11.20 26.66
N VAL A 35 -16.84 11.96 26.31
CA VAL A 35 -16.70 13.33 25.75
C VAL A 35 -16.00 14.21 26.78
N GLY A 36 -14.91 14.84 26.39
CA GLY A 36 -14.06 15.68 27.26
C GLY A 36 -13.07 14.89 28.15
N ARG A 37 -13.10 13.54 28.11
CA ARG A 37 -12.15 12.66 28.83
C ARG A 37 -11.17 11.98 27.89
N MET A 38 -11.65 11.59 26.72
CA MET A 38 -10.86 11.00 25.65
C MET A 38 -10.57 12.05 24.58
N GLY A 39 -9.44 11.91 23.89
CA GLY A 39 -9.15 12.70 22.71
C GLY A 39 -10.16 12.44 21.58
N GLU A 40 -10.32 13.36 20.66
CA GLU A 40 -11.30 13.24 19.56
C GLU A 40 -11.06 11.97 18.70
N HIS A 41 -9.81 11.56 18.54
CA HIS A 41 -9.47 10.34 17.80
C HIS A 41 -9.94 9.06 18.52
N GLU A 42 -9.78 9.02 19.83
CA GLU A 42 -10.20 7.86 20.65
C GLU A 42 -11.73 7.76 20.71
N ILE A 43 -12.43 8.90 20.80
CA ILE A 43 -13.90 8.94 20.76
C ILE A 43 -14.45 8.47 19.43
N LYS A 44 -13.75 8.74 18.30
CA LYS A 44 -14.13 8.22 16.98
C LYS A 44 -14.18 6.71 16.94
N ALA A 45 -13.31 6.01 17.67
CA ALA A 45 -13.31 4.55 17.75
C ALA A 45 -14.54 3.97 18.45
N LEU A 46 -15.19 4.74 19.34
CA LEU A 46 -16.41 4.35 20.05
C LEU A 46 -17.70 4.68 19.27
N ARG A 47 -17.62 5.55 18.24
CA ARG A 47 -18.79 5.94 17.45
C ARG A 47 -19.13 4.88 16.42
N PRO A 48 -20.42 4.74 16.04
CA PRO A 48 -20.80 3.86 14.96
C PRO A 48 -20.17 4.30 13.65
N PHE A 49 -19.70 3.32 12.87
CA PHE A 49 -19.19 3.54 11.53
C PHE A 49 -19.98 2.68 10.53
N ILE A 50 -20.15 3.19 9.32
CA ILE A 50 -20.77 2.44 8.24
C ILE A 50 -19.71 1.52 7.64
N ARG A 51 -19.94 0.20 7.76
CA ARG A 51 -19.09 -0.79 7.08
C ARG A 51 -19.24 -0.61 5.56
N ARG A 52 -18.13 -0.48 4.86
CA ARG A 52 -18.14 -0.41 3.41
C ARG A 52 -18.57 -1.77 2.84
N ASP A 53 -19.52 -1.72 1.92
CA ASP A 53 -19.92 -2.88 1.14
C ASP A 53 -19.20 -2.84 -0.22
N PHE A 54 -18.37 -3.84 -0.45
CA PHE A 54 -17.61 -4.00 -1.69
C PHE A 54 -18.23 -5.07 -2.61
N THR A 55 -19.38 -5.61 -2.26
CA THR A 55 -20.02 -6.71 -3.02
C THR A 55 -20.49 -6.28 -4.41
N LYS A 56 -20.72 -4.99 -4.59
CA LYS A 56 -21.17 -4.40 -5.89
C LYS A 56 -20.02 -4.10 -6.84
N LEU A 57 -18.78 -4.13 -6.36
CA LEU A 57 -17.60 -3.91 -7.20
C LEU A 57 -17.33 -5.14 -8.07
N LEU A 58 -16.76 -4.90 -9.23
CA LEU A 58 -16.09 -5.89 -10.04
C LEU A 58 -14.59 -5.92 -9.73
N PRO A 59 -13.87 -7.00 -10.08
CA PRO A 59 -12.40 -6.96 -10.08
C PRO A 59 -11.94 -5.81 -10.98
N THR A 60 -10.82 -5.18 -10.63
CA THR A 60 -10.24 -3.99 -11.28
C THR A 60 -11.03 -2.68 -11.15
N ASP A 61 -12.23 -2.66 -10.56
CA ASP A 61 -12.89 -1.37 -10.27
C ASP A 61 -12.05 -0.49 -9.38
N VAL A 62 -11.46 -1.07 -8.32
CA VAL A 62 -10.63 -0.31 -7.37
C VAL A 62 -9.42 -1.13 -6.95
N TYR A 63 -8.23 -0.62 -7.27
CA TYR A 63 -6.99 -1.06 -6.67
C TYR A 63 -6.59 -0.11 -5.55
N SER A 64 -6.20 -0.66 -4.41
CA SER A 64 -5.60 0.10 -3.32
C SER A 64 -4.12 -0.23 -3.23
N CYS A 65 -3.31 0.81 -3.10
CA CYS A 65 -1.85 0.74 -3.04
C CYS A 65 -1.34 1.33 -1.74
N ASP A 66 -0.34 0.69 -1.16
CA ASP A 66 0.39 1.21 0.00
C ASP A 66 1.82 0.69 0.03
N GLY A 67 2.72 1.52 0.58
CA GLY A 67 4.10 1.18 0.86
C GLY A 67 4.27 0.66 2.29
N HIS A 68 5.24 -0.22 2.47
CA HIS A 68 5.60 -0.77 3.78
C HIS A 68 7.10 -1.04 3.86
N THR A 69 7.77 -0.40 4.81
CA THR A 69 9.16 -0.74 5.10
C THR A 69 9.21 -2.12 5.75
N PHE A 70 9.81 -3.08 5.07
CA PHE A 70 9.85 -4.48 5.53
C PHE A 70 10.52 -4.62 6.90
N ASP A 71 9.91 -5.41 7.79
CA ASP A 71 10.32 -5.54 9.18
C ASP A 71 11.49 -6.51 9.41
N ALA A 72 12.32 -6.72 8.39
CA ALA A 72 13.57 -7.47 8.52
C ALA A 72 14.69 -6.84 7.68
N GLU A 73 15.94 -7.01 8.13
CA GLU A 73 17.12 -6.64 7.34
C GLU A 73 17.42 -7.72 6.30
N VAL A 74 17.80 -7.27 5.10
CA VAL A 74 18.32 -8.09 4.00
C VAL A 74 19.65 -7.50 3.50
N GLN A 75 20.35 -8.19 2.62
CA GLN A 75 21.57 -7.67 2.00
C GLN A 75 21.22 -6.67 0.90
N HIS A 76 21.83 -5.49 0.96
CA HIS A 76 21.67 -4.47 -0.09
C HIS A 76 22.29 -4.96 -1.40
N PRO A 77 21.60 -4.83 -2.56
CA PRO A 77 22.05 -5.41 -3.83
C PRO A 77 23.40 -4.92 -4.32
N MET A 78 23.79 -3.66 -4.03
CA MET A 78 25.02 -3.09 -4.55
C MET A 78 26.25 -3.33 -3.66
N HIS A 79 26.07 -3.42 -2.34
CA HIS A 79 27.22 -3.47 -1.41
C HIS A 79 27.07 -4.47 -0.27
N GLY A 80 26.00 -5.29 -0.26
CA GLY A 80 25.78 -6.38 0.69
C GLY A 80 25.54 -5.95 2.15
N ARG A 81 25.50 -4.65 2.47
CA ARG A 81 25.25 -4.19 3.84
C ARG A 81 23.80 -4.38 4.23
N PRO A 82 23.49 -4.63 5.51
CA PRO A 82 22.12 -4.74 5.98
C PRO A 82 21.31 -3.47 5.72
N PHE A 83 20.12 -3.64 5.19
CA PHE A 83 19.14 -2.57 5.06
C PHE A 83 17.72 -3.16 5.09
N ARG A 84 16.72 -2.32 5.28
CA ARG A 84 15.31 -2.69 5.25
C ARG A 84 14.71 -2.26 3.92
N PRO A 85 14.25 -3.20 3.07
CA PRO A 85 13.61 -2.87 1.81
C PRO A 85 12.27 -2.17 2.00
N GLU A 86 11.88 -1.36 1.02
CA GLU A 86 10.52 -0.87 0.88
C GLU A 86 9.75 -1.79 -0.04
N ILE A 87 8.53 -2.18 0.34
CA ILE A 87 7.63 -3.01 -0.45
C ILE A 87 6.38 -2.20 -0.76
N THR A 88 6.05 -2.07 -2.02
CA THR A 88 4.78 -1.49 -2.47
C THR A 88 3.85 -2.62 -2.91
N THR A 89 2.66 -2.65 -2.34
CA THR A 89 1.66 -3.70 -2.59
C THR A 89 0.40 -3.09 -3.17
N ILE A 90 -0.13 -3.72 -4.21
CA ILE A 90 -1.43 -3.37 -4.79
C ILE A 90 -2.41 -4.51 -4.53
N ILE A 91 -3.58 -4.19 -4.00
CA ILE A 91 -4.64 -5.14 -3.74
C ILE A 91 -5.92 -4.76 -4.50
N ASP A 92 -6.54 -5.73 -5.13
CA ASP A 92 -7.89 -5.60 -5.65
C ASP A 92 -8.91 -5.61 -4.51
N ILE A 93 -9.70 -4.54 -4.41
CA ILE A 93 -10.62 -4.36 -3.28
C ILE A 93 -11.77 -5.38 -3.32
N ARG A 94 -12.17 -5.85 -4.49
CA ARG A 94 -13.27 -6.81 -4.65
C ARG A 94 -12.87 -8.21 -4.24
N THR A 95 -11.80 -8.73 -4.81
CA THR A 95 -11.37 -10.13 -4.67
C THR A 95 -10.34 -10.35 -3.58
N ARG A 96 -9.76 -9.28 -3.03
CA ARG A 96 -8.62 -9.35 -2.09
C ARG A 96 -7.35 -9.92 -2.70
N ARG A 97 -7.33 -10.14 -4.01
CA ARG A 97 -6.14 -10.60 -4.72
C ARG A 97 -5.10 -9.49 -4.76
N ILE A 98 -3.84 -9.86 -4.62
CA ILE A 98 -2.69 -9.00 -4.89
C ILE A 98 -2.27 -9.27 -6.34
N PRO A 99 -2.70 -8.41 -7.31
CA PRO A 99 -2.33 -8.57 -8.71
C PRO A 99 -0.92 -8.11 -8.99
N GLY A 100 -0.36 -7.19 -8.18
CA GLY A 100 0.95 -6.64 -8.42
C GLY A 100 1.62 -6.09 -7.17
N TRP A 101 2.93 -6.02 -7.23
CA TRP A 101 3.80 -5.53 -6.18
C TRP A 101 5.15 -5.09 -6.75
N SER A 102 5.92 -4.41 -5.93
CA SER A 102 7.28 -4.02 -6.26
C SER A 102 8.08 -3.83 -4.99
N THR A 103 9.40 -3.83 -5.09
CA THR A 103 10.29 -3.53 -3.97
C THR A 103 11.42 -2.61 -4.40
N GLY A 104 11.85 -1.77 -3.49
CA GLY A 104 12.90 -0.79 -3.73
C GLY A 104 13.80 -0.55 -2.53
N LEU A 105 14.84 0.24 -2.75
CA LEU A 105 15.80 0.62 -1.70
C LEU A 105 15.22 1.68 -0.75
N ALA A 106 14.23 2.43 -1.23
CA ALA A 106 13.52 3.47 -0.48
C ALA A 106 12.13 3.69 -1.12
N GLU A 107 11.23 4.33 -0.37
CA GLU A 107 9.95 4.80 -0.90
C GLU A 107 10.18 5.78 -2.06
N SER A 108 9.59 5.51 -3.20
CA SER A 108 9.67 6.36 -4.37
C SER A 108 8.47 6.17 -5.31
N ALA A 109 8.18 7.18 -6.12
CA ALA A 109 7.15 7.07 -7.15
C ALA A 109 7.45 5.99 -8.18
N LEU A 110 8.72 5.70 -8.44
CA LEU A 110 9.14 4.67 -9.39
C LEU A 110 8.74 3.28 -8.91
N VAL A 111 8.90 2.99 -7.61
CA VAL A 111 8.47 1.70 -7.01
C VAL A 111 6.95 1.54 -7.13
N VAL A 112 6.18 2.63 -6.98
CA VAL A 112 4.72 2.61 -7.19
C VAL A 112 4.36 2.34 -8.65
N VAL A 113 5.07 2.95 -9.59
CA VAL A 113 4.89 2.72 -11.04
C VAL A 113 5.18 1.27 -11.40
N ASP A 114 6.26 0.68 -10.87
CA ASP A 114 6.61 -0.72 -11.10
C ASP A 114 5.56 -1.66 -10.52
N ALA A 115 5.05 -1.39 -9.31
CA ALA A 115 3.96 -2.16 -8.73
C ALA A 115 2.67 -2.08 -9.57
N LEU A 116 2.35 -0.88 -10.10
CA LEU A 116 1.19 -0.70 -10.96
C LEU A 116 1.36 -1.38 -12.31
N ARG A 117 2.57 -1.33 -12.89
CA ARG A 117 2.90 -2.08 -14.10
C ARG A 117 2.65 -3.58 -13.91
N ASP A 118 3.19 -4.14 -12.82
CA ASP A 118 2.99 -5.55 -12.47
C ASP A 118 1.51 -5.90 -12.30
N ALA A 119 0.74 -5.03 -11.64
CA ALA A 119 -0.70 -5.21 -11.46
C ALA A 119 -1.48 -5.12 -12.76
N CYS A 120 -1.13 -4.21 -13.68
CA CYS A 120 -1.81 -4.06 -14.96
C CYS A 120 -1.51 -5.22 -15.92
N THR A 121 -0.32 -5.79 -15.87
CA THR A 121 0.04 -6.96 -16.69
C THR A 121 -0.64 -8.24 -16.17
N LYS A 122 -0.64 -8.49 -14.88
CA LYS A 122 -1.19 -9.72 -14.27
C LYS A 122 -2.69 -9.66 -14.01
N GLY A 123 -3.22 -8.52 -13.61
CA GLY A 123 -4.60 -8.32 -13.18
C GLY A 123 -5.45 -7.50 -14.14
N GLY A 124 -4.88 -6.47 -14.74
CA GLY A 124 -5.57 -5.52 -15.63
C GLY A 124 -5.54 -4.09 -15.10
N ILE A 125 -5.88 -3.14 -15.96
CA ILE A 125 -5.91 -1.71 -15.66
C ILE A 125 -7.10 -1.42 -14.72
N PRO A 126 -6.87 -0.80 -13.55
CA PRO A 126 -7.97 -0.44 -12.64
C PRO A 126 -8.71 0.81 -13.12
N ALA A 127 -10.01 0.90 -12.83
CA ALA A 127 -10.78 2.13 -13.05
C ALA A 127 -10.37 3.21 -12.02
N ILE A 128 -10.18 2.81 -10.77
CA ILE A 128 -9.75 3.70 -9.67
C ILE A 128 -8.48 3.15 -9.03
N PHE A 129 -7.48 4.02 -8.91
CA PHE A 129 -6.27 3.75 -8.15
C PHE A 129 -6.28 4.55 -6.85
N TYR A 130 -6.48 3.86 -5.72
CA TYR A 130 -6.63 4.45 -4.41
C TYR A 130 -5.32 4.38 -3.64
N VAL A 131 -4.75 5.55 -3.32
CA VAL A 131 -3.44 5.69 -2.70
C VAL A 131 -3.49 6.57 -1.45
N ASP A 132 -2.42 6.54 -0.65
CA ASP A 132 -2.23 7.49 0.44
C ASP A 132 -1.74 8.85 -0.06
N ASN A 133 -1.78 9.84 0.84
CA ASN A 133 -1.24 11.18 0.61
C ASN A 133 0.30 11.27 0.74
N GLY A 134 1.00 10.14 0.69
CA GLY A 134 2.46 10.10 0.73
C GLY A 134 3.11 10.81 -0.48
N SER A 135 4.30 11.37 -0.29
CA SER A 135 5.02 12.14 -1.32
C SER A 135 5.37 11.31 -2.56
N GLY A 136 5.56 9.99 -2.39
CA GLY A 136 5.84 9.07 -3.49
C GLY A 136 4.66 8.89 -4.45
N TYR A 137 3.43 9.11 -3.98
CA TYR A 137 2.19 8.87 -4.74
C TYR A 137 1.63 10.13 -5.40
N ILE A 138 2.00 11.32 -4.91
CA ILE A 138 1.49 12.59 -5.40
C ILE A 138 2.63 13.36 -6.05
N ASN A 139 3.07 12.90 -7.17
CA ASN A 139 4.07 13.64 -7.93
C ASN A 139 3.60 13.96 -9.35
N HIS A 140 4.33 14.85 -9.97
CA HIS A 140 4.09 15.31 -11.33
C HIS A 140 4.04 14.15 -12.34
N MET A 141 4.89 13.14 -12.18
CA MET A 141 4.96 11.98 -13.06
C MET A 141 3.64 11.18 -13.10
N MET A 142 2.91 11.13 -11.98
CA MET A 142 1.66 10.38 -11.89
C MET A 142 0.47 11.17 -12.41
N ARG A 143 0.41 12.48 -12.18
CA ARG A 143 -0.78 13.33 -12.32
C ARG A 143 -0.71 14.45 -13.35
N ASP A 144 0.42 14.65 -13.99
CA ASP A 144 0.54 15.69 -15.01
C ASP A 144 -0.52 15.50 -16.11
N GLU A 145 -1.19 16.58 -16.51
CA GLU A 145 -2.26 16.52 -17.51
C GLU A 145 -1.78 16.10 -18.90
N ALA A 146 -0.53 16.44 -19.23
CA ALA A 146 0.02 16.18 -20.55
C ALA A 146 0.80 14.85 -20.64
N VAL A 147 1.54 14.50 -19.58
CA VAL A 147 2.47 13.36 -19.59
C VAL A 147 2.27 12.40 -18.41
N GLY A 148 1.32 12.66 -17.54
CA GLY A 148 1.06 11.85 -16.35
C GLY A 148 0.60 10.43 -16.67
N LEU A 149 1.12 9.46 -15.92
CA LEU A 149 0.82 8.05 -16.12
C LEU A 149 -0.68 7.72 -15.98
N MET A 150 -1.36 8.34 -15.01
CA MET A 150 -2.78 8.09 -14.77
C MET A 150 -3.66 8.46 -15.95
N GLY A 151 -3.40 9.62 -16.56
CA GLY A 151 -4.12 10.06 -17.76
C GLY A 151 -3.90 9.13 -18.95
N ARG A 152 -2.66 8.67 -19.17
CA ARG A 152 -2.32 7.74 -20.26
C ARG A 152 -3.01 6.38 -20.12
N LEU A 153 -3.20 5.91 -18.89
CA LEU A 153 -3.88 4.64 -18.61
C LEU A 153 -5.38 4.77 -18.42
N GLY A 154 -5.95 5.98 -18.42
CA GLY A 154 -7.36 6.22 -18.15
C GLY A 154 -7.77 5.91 -16.71
N ILE A 155 -6.85 5.99 -15.76
CA ILE A 155 -7.07 5.65 -14.35
C ILE A 155 -7.45 6.89 -13.55
N ASP A 156 -8.55 6.81 -12.79
CA ASP A 156 -8.91 7.85 -11.82
C ASP A 156 -8.16 7.62 -10.50
N MET A 157 -7.17 8.47 -10.22
CA MET A 157 -6.38 8.39 -8.99
C MET A 157 -7.05 9.15 -7.85
N LYS A 158 -7.42 8.44 -6.80
CA LYS A 158 -8.02 8.98 -5.57
C LYS A 158 -7.09 8.87 -4.39
N ASN A 159 -7.01 9.94 -3.62
CA ASN A 159 -6.25 9.95 -2.36
C ASN A 159 -7.15 9.67 -1.17
N SER A 160 -6.57 9.06 -0.15
CA SER A 160 -7.25 8.91 1.14
C SER A 160 -7.45 10.27 1.81
N LEU A 161 -8.60 10.43 2.47
CA LEU A 161 -8.79 11.60 3.32
C LEU A 161 -7.81 11.57 4.49
N PRO A 162 -7.15 12.71 4.81
CA PRO A 162 -6.26 12.79 5.96
C PRO A 162 -6.95 12.28 7.23
N TYR A 163 -6.23 11.54 8.06
CA TYR A 163 -6.70 10.98 9.34
C TYR A 163 -7.92 10.05 9.25
N ASN A 164 -8.19 9.45 8.08
CA ASN A 164 -9.27 8.48 7.90
C ASN A 164 -8.70 7.07 7.67
N SER A 165 -8.14 6.47 8.73
CA SER A 165 -7.54 5.11 8.71
C SER A 165 -8.54 4.03 8.28
N GLN A 166 -9.82 4.22 8.52
CA GLN A 166 -10.87 3.25 8.14
C GLN A 166 -10.98 3.06 6.61
N ALA A 167 -10.61 4.08 5.83
CA ALA A 167 -10.60 3.99 4.38
C ALA A 167 -9.51 3.04 3.86
N ARG A 168 -8.42 2.87 4.61
CA ARG A 168 -7.23 2.08 4.27
C ARG A 168 -7.22 0.68 4.90
N GLY A 169 -8.19 0.38 5.75
CA GLY A 169 -8.21 -0.85 6.56
C GLY A 169 -8.06 -2.17 5.77
N VAL A 170 -8.27 -2.17 4.45
CA VAL A 170 -8.04 -3.36 3.61
C VAL A 170 -6.54 -3.57 3.40
N ILE A 171 -5.83 -2.55 2.91
CA ILE A 171 -4.39 -2.67 2.61
C ILE A 171 -3.55 -2.75 3.90
N GLU A 172 -3.91 -2.01 4.96
CA GLU A 172 -3.26 -2.09 6.26
C GLU A 172 -3.32 -3.52 6.83
N ARG A 173 -4.45 -4.23 6.62
CA ARG A 173 -4.60 -5.62 7.03
C ARG A 173 -3.73 -6.57 6.20
N VAL A 174 -3.48 -6.26 4.94
CA VAL A 174 -2.51 -7.00 4.11
C VAL A 174 -1.12 -6.89 4.73
N HIS A 175 -0.67 -5.70 5.09
CA HIS A 175 0.65 -5.55 5.74
C HIS A 175 0.77 -6.41 7.01
N GLN A 176 -0.27 -6.44 7.85
CA GLN A 176 -0.29 -7.26 9.06
C GLN A 176 -0.29 -8.76 8.76
N SER A 177 -1.12 -9.21 7.84
CA SER A 177 -1.36 -10.65 7.58
C SER A 177 -0.36 -11.28 6.61
N LEU A 178 0.35 -10.47 5.83
CA LEU A 178 1.35 -10.88 4.86
C LEU A 178 2.75 -10.46 5.31
N TRP A 179 3.10 -9.17 5.20
CA TRP A 179 4.49 -8.72 5.33
C TRP A 179 5.05 -8.79 6.74
N ILE A 180 4.30 -8.33 7.76
CA ILE A 180 4.75 -8.43 9.16
C ILE A 180 4.85 -9.88 9.59
N ARG A 181 3.91 -10.74 9.15
CA ARG A 181 3.98 -12.17 9.43
C ARG A 181 5.19 -12.81 8.74
N ALA A 182 5.41 -12.54 7.46
CA ALA A 182 6.53 -13.06 6.69
C ALA A 182 7.88 -12.62 7.26
N ALA A 183 8.01 -11.35 7.67
CA ALA A 183 9.23 -10.84 8.30
C ALA A 183 9.60 -11.58 9.58
N LYS A 184 8.61 -12.02 10.38
CA LYS A 184 8.83 -12.77 11.62
C LYS A 184 9.49 -14.14 11.41
N GLU A 185 9.41 -14.70 10.23
CA GLU A 185 10.03 -15.98 9.86
C GLU A 185 11.51 -15.83 9.55
N LEU A 186 12.01 -14.58 9.39
CA LEU A 186 13.38 -14.31 8.98
C LEU A 186 14.32 -14.00 10.16
N PRO A 187 15.57 -14.48 10.11
CA PRO A 187 16.57 -14.20 11.15
C PRO A 187 16.88 -12.71 11.34
N GLY A 188 16.64 -11.90 10.30
CA GLY A 188 16.85 -10.45 10.29
C GLY A 188 15.67 -9.62 10.82
N TYR A 189 14.66 -10.25 11.44
CA TYR A 189 13.46 -9.55 11.93
C TYR A 189 13.77 -8.45 12.95
N ILE A 190 13.19 -7.27 12.75
CA ILE A 190 13.34 -6.07 13.61
C ILE A 190 12.02 -5.30 13.75
N GLY A 191 10.90 -6.01 13.80
CA GLY A 191 9.57 -5.42 13.87
C GLY A 191 9.28 -4.63 15.16
N ALA A 192 8.19 -3.87 15.16
CA ALA A 192 7.82 -2.99 16.27
C ALA A 192 7.55 -3.75 17.58
N ASP A 193 7.05 -4.97 17.50
CA ASP A 193 6.69 -5.85 18.61
C ASP A 193 7.91 -6.65 19.18
N MET A 194 9.09 -6.52 18.57
CA MET A 194 10.29 -7.19 19.05
C MET A 194 10.84 -6.49 20.28
N ASP A 195 11.24 -7.26 21.29
CA ASP A 195 11.92 -6.75 22.48
C ASP A 195 13.19 -5.98 22.13
N ARG A 196 13.47 -4.91 22.89
CA ARG A 196 14.63 -4.04 22.66
C ARG A 196 15.96 -4.78 22.74
N GLN A 197 16.10 -5.75 23.65
CA GLN A 197 17.34 -6.52 23.80
C GLN A 197 17.54 -7.46 22.62
N ALA A 198 16.46 -8.10 22.13
CA ALA A 198 16.48 -8.95 20.94
C ALA A 198 16.85 -8.13 19.69
N LYS A 199 16.27 -6.93 19.49
CA LYS A 199 16.66 -6.01 18.40
C LYS A 199 18.16 -5.69 18.44
N LEU A 200 18.69 -5.36 19.63
CA LEU A 200 20.12 -5.08 19.81
C LEU A 200 20.98 -6.31 19.52
N ALA A 201 20.53 -7.50 19.88
CA ALA A 201 21.26 -8.74 19.61
C ALA A 201 21.35 -9.02 18.11
N THR A 202 20.22 -8.94 17.39
CA THR A 202 20.15 -9.09 15.91
C THR A 202 21.05 -8.05 15.23
N PHE A 203 20.94 -6.79 15.63
CA PHE A 203 21.77 -5.71 15.10
C PHE A 203 23.27 -5.96 15.33
N LYS A 204 23.68 -6.40 16.53
CA LYS A 204 25.07 -6.72 16.84
C LYS A 204 25.59 -7.91 16.01
N LEU A 205 24.75 -8.91 15.77
CA LEU A 205 25.12 -10.10 15.02
C LEU A 205 25.47 -9.74 13.55
N THR A 206 24.62 -8.96 12.90
CA THR A 206 24.83 -8.51 11.51
C THR A 206 26.06 -7.59 11.39
N ARG A 207 26.23 -6.65 12.33
CA ARG A 207 27.39 -5.72 12.33
C ARG A 207 28.71 -6.42 12.66
N ARG A 208 28.71 -7.47 13.50
CA ARG A 208 29.90 -8.30 13.75
C ARG A 208 30.29 -9.12 12.52
N ALA A 209 29.34 -9.64 11.76
CA ALA A 209 29.60 -10.35 10.50
C ALA A 209 30.32 -9.43 9.50
N ILE A 210 29.84 -8.18 9.36
CA ILE A 210 30.51 -7.16 8.52
C ILE A 210 31.93 -6.89 8.99
N ALA A 211 32.13 -6.63 10.29
CA ALA A 211 33.45 -6.26 10.84
C ALA A 211 34.48 -7.38 10.71
N LYS A 212 34.05 -8.65 10.70
CA LYS A 212 34.94 -9.82 10.59
C LYS A 212 35.13 -10.31 9.14
N GLY A 213 34.49 -9.67 8.15
CA GLY A 213 34.52 -10.12 6.76
C GLY A 213 33.92 -11.51 6.53
N GLY A 214 33.06 -11.96 7.46
CA GLY A 214 32.37 -13.26 7.36
C GLY A 214 31.13 -13.24 6.49
N THR A 215 30.57 -14.45 6.26
CA THR A 215 29.29 -14.58 5.54
C THR A 215 28.18 -13.84 6.27
N MET A 216 27.46 -12.98 5.56
CA MET A 216 26.33 -12.24 6.09
C MET A 216 25.16 -13.20 6.38
N PRO A 217 24.66 -13.27 7.64
CA PRO A 217 23.54 -14.16 7.98
C PRO A 217 22.20 -13.54 7.60
N LEU A 218 22.13 -12.86 6.47
CA LEU A 218 20.95 -12.22 5.93
C LEU A 218 20.67 -12.74 4.52
N MET A 219 19.41 -12.73 4.14
CA MET A 219 18.96 -13.07 2.80
C MET A 219 19.56 -12.13 1.74
N SER A 220 20.00 -12.68 0.60
CA SER A 220 20.41 -11.86 -0.54
C SER A 220 19.21 -11.12 -1.13
N TRP A 221 19.46 -10.09 -1.94
CA TRP A 221 18.40 -9.36 -2.61
C TRP A 221 17.54 -10.24 -3.51
N GLU A 222 18.16 -11.09 -4.32
CA GLU A 222 17.46 -12.00 -5.24
C GLU A 222 16.62 -13.03 -4.47
N SER A 223 17.17 -13.57 -3.39
CA SER A 223 16.43 -14.50 -2.52
C SER A 223 15.25 -13.79 -1.83
N PHE A 224 15.41 -12.50 -1.47
CA PHE A 224 14.34 -11.71 -0.89
C PHE A 224 13.22 -11.45 -1.89
N VAL A 225 13.52 -11.12 -3.14
CA VAL A 225 12.52 -10.95 -4.19
C VAL A 225 11.74 -12.25 -4.39
N ALA A 226 12.43 -13.39 -4.54
CA ALA A 226 11.80 -14.70 -4.69
C ALA A 226 10.94 -15.08 -3.46
N PHE A 227 11.40 -14.77 -2.26
CA PHE A 227 10.62 -14.95 -1.02
C PHE A 227 9.33 -14.13 -1.03
N CYS A 228 9.40 -12.85 -1.44
CA CYS A 228 8.21 -12.00 -1.55
C CYS A 228 7.21 -12.54 -2.57
N GLU A 229 7.66 -13.00 -3.72
CA GLU A 229 6.80 -13.63 -4.74
C GLU A 229 6.08 -14.87 -4.19
N GLN A 230 6.81 -15.72 -3.48
CA GLN A 230 6.23 -16.89 -2.82
C GLN A 230 5.17 -16.48 -1.78
N GLN A 231 5.46 -15.51 -0.94
CA GLN A 231 4.52 -15.05 0.10
C GLN A 231 3.24 -14.47 -0.51
N ILE A 232 3.33 -13.75 -1.64
CA ILE A 232 2.16 -13.25 -2.37
C ILE A 232 1.35 -14.39 -2.99
N ALA A 233 2.02 -15.38 -3.61
CA ALA A 233 1.34 -16.55 -4.15
C ALA A 233 0.57 -17.30 -3.05
N GLU A 234 1.23 -17.58 -1.91
CA GLU A 234 0.60 -18.20 -0.75
C GLU A 234 -0.57 -17.38 -0.18
N TYR A 235 -0.45 -16.03 -0.15
CA TYR A 235 -1.54 -15.16 0.27
C TYR A 235 -2.73 -15.27 -0.67
N ASN A 236 -2.51 -15.23 -1.99
CA ASN A 236 -3.55 -15.32 -2.99
C ASN A 236 -4.26 -16.68 -3.02
N ASP A 237 -3.60 -17.74 -2.55
CA ASP A 237 -4.16 -19.10 -2.46
C ASP A 237 -4.65 -19.48 -1.06
N ARG A 238 -4.56 -18.58 -0.08
CA ARG A 238 -5.04 -18.82 1.27
C ARG A 238 -6.49 -18.33 1.43
N PRO A 239 -7.38 -19.10 2.13
CA PRO A 239 -8.74 -18.65 2.43
C PRO A 239 -8.77 -17.28 3.15
N HIS A 240 -9.57 -16.35 2.65
CA HIS A 240 -9.65 -14.99 3.17
C HIS A 240 -11.00 -14.71 3.82
N SER A 241 -11.02 -14.36 5.11
CA SER A 241 -12.23 -14.23 5.93
C SER A 241 -13.25 -13.19 5.46
N SER A 242 -12.86 -12.22 4.62
CA SER A 242 -13.79 -11.24 4.04
C SER A 242 -14.48 -11.73 2.76
N LEU A 243 -14.07 -12.88 2.23
CA LEU A 243 -14.65 -13.45 1.02
C LEU A 243 -15.80 -14.42 1.37
N PRO A 244 -16.69 -14.73 0.42
CA PRO A 244 -17.76 -15.68 0.61
C PRO A 244 -17.26 -17.05 1.09
N ARG A 245 -18.14 -17.83 1.72
CA ARG A 245 -17.86 -19.21 2.07
C ARG A 245 -18.34 -20.16 0.98
N ILE A 246 -17.51 -21.13 0.68
CA ILE A 246 -17.79 -22.23 -0.27
C ILE A 246 -17.61 -23.57 0.43
N VAL A 247 -18.10 -24.62 -0.18
CA VAL A 247 -17.76 -25.99 0.20
C VAL A 247 -16.47 -26.36 -0.53
N ASP A 248 -15.45 -26.69 0.22
CA ASP A 248 -14.16 -27.13 -0.33
C ASP A 248 -14.36 -28.44 -1.09
N PRO A 249 -14.01 -28.48 -2.40
CA PRO A 249 -14.25 -29.65 -3.23
C PRO A 249 -13.44 -30.90 -2.78
N ASN A 250 -12.31 -30.70 -2.13
CA ASN A 250 -11.42 -31.78 -1.71
C ASN A 250 -11.81 -32.36 -0.33
N THR A 251 -12.28 -31.51 0.58
CA THR A 251 -12.55 -31.91 1.98
C THR A 251 -14.02 -31.98 2.34
N GLY A 252 -14.92 -31.44 1.51
CA GLY A 252 -16.35 -31.31 1.78
C GLY A 252 -16.68 -30.32 2.90
N ARG A 253 -15.71 -29.64 3.51
CA ARG A 253 -15.90 -28.71 4.60
C ARG A 253 -16.14 -27.29 4.09
N ARG A 254 -16.88 -26.50 4.86
CA ARG A 254 -17.08 -25.07 4.57
C ARG A 254 -15.82 -24.27 4.92
N ARG A 255 -15.29 -23.53 3.95
CA ARG A 255 -14.22 -22.55 4.13
C ARG A 255 -14.53 -21.27 3.37
N HIS A 256 -13.80 -20.20 3.65
CA HIS A 256 -13.81 -19.01 2.80
C HIS A 256 -13.09 -19.28 1.48
N MET A 257 -13.49 -18.57 0.44
CA MET A 257 -12.77 -18.53 -0.83
C MET A 257 -11.37 -17.95 -0.62
N THR A 258 -10.45 -18.37 -1.49
CA THR A 258 -9.16 -17.68 -1.66
C THR A 258 -9.33 -16.48 -2.59
N PRO A 259 -8.42 -15.49 -2.55
CA PRO A 259 -8.41 -14.39 -3.51
C PRO A 259 -8.40 -14.86 -4.98
N ASN A 260 -7.60 -15.87 -5.31
CA ASN A 260 -7.55 -16.45 -6.66
C ASN A 260 -8.87 -17.11 -7.05
N GLU A 261 -9.52 -17.85 -6.15
CA GLU A 261 -10.86 -18.42 -6.42
C GLU A 261 -11.92 -17.34 -6.64
N ALA A 262 -11.88 -16.26 -5.84
CA ALA A 262 -12.79 -15.15 -6.01
C ALA A 262 -12.59 -14.43 -7.36
N TRP A 263 -11.35 -14.29 -7.80
CA TRP A 263 -11.02 -13.74 -9.11
C TRP A 263 -11.51 -14.64 -10.24
N ALA A 264 -11.16 -15.93 -10.19
CA ALA A 264 -11.56 -16.91 -11.19
C ALA A 264 -13.08 -17.05 -11.33
N LEU A 265 -13.84 -16.90 -10.24
CA LEU A 265 -15.29 -16.89 -10.27
C LEU A 265 -15.81 -15.75 -11.14
N HIS A 266 -15.28 -14.53 -11.01
CA HIS A 266 -15.68 -13.41 -11.85
C HIS A 266 -15.30 -13.60 -13.31
N GLU A 267 -14.11 -14.19 -13.60
CA GLU A 267 -13.74 -14.52 -14.99
C GLU A 267 -14.71 -15.57 -15.59
N ALA A 268 -15.12 -16.56 -14.81
CA ALA A 268 -16.10 -17.56 -15.22
C ALA A 268 -17.50 -16.93 -15.46
N ASP A 269 -17.85 -15.87 -14.72
CA ASP A 269 -19.09 -15.10 -14.88
C ASP A 269 -19.01 -14.09 -16.05
N GLY A 270 -17.94 -14.10 -16.85
CA GLY A 270 -17.77 -13.28 -18.04
C GLY A 270 -16.99 -11.98 -17.83
N PHE A 271 -16.43 -11.74 -16.65
CA PHE A 271 -15.51 -10.62 -16.44
C PHE A 271 -14.22 -10.86 -17.23
N SER A 272 -13.82 -9.88 -18.06
CA SER A 272 -12.57 -9.90 -18.81
C SER A 272 -11.75 -8.65 -18.48
N PRO A 273 -10.66 -8.76 -17.73
CA PRO A 273 -9.82 -7.62 -17.40
C PRO A 273 -9.05 -7.11 -18.62
N MET A 274 -8.93 -5.79 -18.74
CA MET A 274 -8.08 -5.16 -19.73
C MET A 274 -6.61 -5.24 -19.24
N ARG A 275 -5.90 -6.28 -19.68
CA ARG A 275 -4.47 -6.47 -19.34
C ARG A 275 -3.61 -5.74 -20.34
N VAL A 276 -2.45 -5.29 -19.85
CA VAL A 276 -1.38 -4.73 -20.66
C VAL A 276 -0.39 -5.87 -20.95
N THR A 277 -0.04 -6.06 -22.21
CA THR A 277 1.02 -7.01 -22.57
C THR A 277 2.40 -6.46 -22.18
N ASP A 278 3.41 -7.33 -22.08
CA ASP A 278 4.77 -6.88 -21.73
C ASP A 278 5.33 -5.86 -22.73
N ASP A 279 5.03 -6.04 -24.01
CA ASP A 279 5.46 -5.11 -25.08
C ASP A 279 4.77 -3.74 -24.95
N GLU A 280 3.48 -3.72 -24.60
CA GLU A 280 2.73 -2.48 -24.36
C GLU A 280 3.14 -1.83 -23.04
N ALA A 281 3.44 -2.62 -22.02
CA ALA A 281 3.81 -2.11 -20.71
C ALA A 281 5.07 -1.26 -20.76
N ARG A 282 6.06 -1.65 -21.57
CA ARG A 282 7.33 -0.92 -21.64
C ARG A 282 7.16 0.54 -22.05
N PRO A 283 6.49 0.92 -23.15
CA PRO A 283 6.25 2.32 -23.50
C PRO A 283 5.23 3.01 -22.59
N LEU A 284 4.18 2.31 -22.14
CA LEU A 284 3.11 2.90 -21.34
C LEU A 284 3.58 3.34 -19.95
N PHE A 285 4.45 2.56 -19.30
CA PHE A 285 4.92 2.83 -17.93
C PHE A 285 6.23 3.62 -17.88
N ARG A 286 6.84 3.99 -19.03
CA ARG A 286 7.98 4.89 -19.05
C ARG A 286 7.59 6.26 -18.47
N PRO A 287 8.34 6.77 -17.49
CA PRO A 287 8.21 8.17 -17.09
C PRO A 287 8.41 9.08 -18.30
N GLN A 288 7.63 10.15 -18.39
CA GLN A 288 7.70 11.12 -19.47
C GLN A 288 7.94 12.52 -18.91
N VAL A 289 8.69 13.32 -19.64
CA VAL A 289 8.94 14.73 -19.35
C VAL A 289 8.82 15.54 -20.64
N LEU A 290 8.28 16.76 -20.52
CA LEU A 290 8.25 17.68 -21.66
C LEU A 290 9.61 18.32 -21.87
N ARG A 291 10.08 18.35 -23.13
CA ARG A 291 11.31 19.02 -23.55
C ARG A 291 11.07 19.81 -24.82
N THR A 292 11.63 21.01 -24.89
CA THR A 292 11.54 21.85 -26.06
C THR A 292 12.56 21.41 -27.11
N VAL A 293 12.10 21.20 -28.33
CA VAL A 293 12.95 20.85 -29.48
C VAL A 293 13.61 22.10 -30.02
N ARG A 294 14.92 22.07 -30.24
CA ARG A 294 15.68 23.13 -30.94
C ARG A 294 16.60 22.54 -31.97
N ARG A 295 16.37 22.84 -33.26
CA ARG A 295 17.18 22.36 -34.38
C ARG A 295 17.36 20.84 -34.37
N CYS A 296 16.28 20.11 -34.27
CA CYS A 296 16.26 18.63 -34.14
C CYS A 296 16.96 18.08 -32.91
N GLU A 297 17.28 18.90 -31.92
CA GLU A 297 17.92 18.50 -30.66
C GLU A 297 16.98 18.74 -29.47
N LEU A 298 17.12 17.90 -28.46
CA LEU A 298 16.58 18.09 -27.15
C LEU A 298 17.62 17.78 -26.07
N GLU A 299 17.49 18.42 -24.90
CA GLU A 299 18.37 18.17 -23.74
C GLU A 299 17.63 17.36 -22.67
N PHE A 300 18.26 16.27 -22.23
CA PHE A 300 17.74 15.45 -21.14
C PHE A 300 18.89 14.87 -20.31
N ILE A 301 18.82 15.04 -18.98
CA ILE A 301 19.84 14.56 -18.01
C ILE A 301 21.27 14.93 -18.43
N GLY A 302 21.47 16.20 -18.84
CA GLY A 302 22.80 16.73 -19.21
C GLY A 302 23.33 16.26 -20.57
N ASN A 303 22.60 15.43 -21.29
CA ASN A 303 22.93 14.97 -22.63
C ASN A 303 22.09 15.68 -23.69
N ARG A 304 22.61 15.77 -24.91
CA ARG A 304 21.89 16.21 -26.10
C ARG A 304 21.57 15.01 -26.96
N TYR A 305 20.32 14.94 -27.36
CA TYR A 305 19.79 13.89 -28.24
C TYR A 305 19.36 14.56 -29.56
N PHE A 306 19.84 14.04 -30.66
CA PHE A 306 19.47 14.47 -31.99
C PHE A 306 18.60 13.42 -32.68
N ALA A 307 17.49 13.85 -33.28
CA ALA A 307 16.68 13.01 -34.15
C ALA A 307 16.14 13.87 -35.30
N ARG A 308 16.35 13.39 -36.54
CA ARG A 308 15.94 14.12 -37.74
C ARG A 308 14.43 14.29 -37.83
N GLU A 309 13.70 13.36 -37.27
CA GLU A 309 12.25 13.34 -37.18
C GLU A 309 11.68 14.50 -36.34
N LEU A 310 12.54 15.16 -35.55
CA LEU A 310 12.17 16.33 -34.76
C LEU A 310 12.22 17.65 -35.55
N GLU A 311 12.50 17.64 -36.87
CA GLU A 311 12.62 18.83 -37.70
C GLU A 311 11.35 19.70 -37.69
N GLU A 312 10.18 19.05 -37.76
CA GLU A 312 8.85 19.72 -37.77
C GLU A 312 8.44 20.28 -36.39
N PHE A 313 9.15 19.91 -35.34
CA PHE A 313 8.77 20.28 -33.93
C PHE A 313 9.67 21.40 -33.38
N HIS A 314 10.37 22.15 -34.24
CA HIS A 314 11.25 23.23 -33.78
C HIS A 314 10.50 24.32 -33.00
N GLY A 315 10.84 24.49 -31.72
CA GLY A 315 10.18 25.41 -30.78
C GLY A 315 9.06 24.78 -29.99
N ASP A 316 8.57 23.61 -30.37
CA ASP A 316 7.50 22.89 -29.67
C ASP A 316 8.03 22.07 -28.50
N GLN A 317 7.12 21.71 -27.61
CA GLN A 317 7.38 20.77 -26.53
C GLN A 317 6.96 19.36 -26.94
N VAL A 318 7.88 18.41 -26.81
CA VAL A 318 7.61 16.99 -27.05
C VAL A 318 7.75 16.20 -25.75
N ALA A 319 6.97 15.13 -25.64
CA ALA A 319 7.07 14.19 -24.51
C ALA A 319 8.25 13.23 -24.76
N VAL A 320 9.24 13.25 -23.85
CA VAL A 320 10.39 12.35 -23.86
C VAL A 320 10.18 11.27 -22.82
N GLY A 321 9.98 10.04 -23.28
CA GLY A 321 9.93 8.86 -22.42
C GLY A 321 11.33 8.31 -22.18
N TYR A 322 11.63 7.93 -20.95
CA TYR A 322 12.92 7.33 -20.59
C TYR A 322 12.75 6.04 -19.80
N ASP A 323 13.68 5.12 -19.98
CA ASP A 323 13.68 3.87 -19.23
C ASP A 323 14.50 4.05 -17.95
N ILE A 324 13.91 3.71 -16.79
CA ILE A 324 14.58 3.83 -15.48
C ILE A 324 15.43 2.61 -15.14
N HIS A 325 15.25 1.52 -15.86
CA HIS A 325 15.95 0.26 -15.67
C HIS A 325 17.02 0.01 -16.75
N ASP A 326 17.05 0.85 -17.79
CA ASP A 326 17.97 0.73 -18.91
C ASP A 326 18.56 2.10 -19.25
N ALA A 327 19.86 2.24 -19.04
CA ALA A 327 20.61 3.48 -19.31
C ALA A 327 21.28 3.49 -20.71
N SER A 328 21.02 2.49 -21.55
CA SER A 328 21.59 2.37 -22.91
C SER A 328 20.96 3.35 -23.90
#